data_fce013964043d3be57e5d609b2d6d8dd
#
_entry.id   fce013964043d3be57e5d609b2d6d8dd
#
_cell.length_a   1.000
_cell.length_b   1.000
_cell.length_c   1.000
_cell.angle_alpha   90.00
_cell.angle_beta   90.00
_cell.angle_gamma   90.00
#
_symmetry.space_group_name_H-M   'P 1'
#
loop_
_entity.id
_entity.type
_entity.pdbx_description
1 polymer ?
#
loop_
_entity_poly.entity_id
_entity_poly.type
_entity_poly.pdbx_seq_one_letter_code
_entity_poly.pdbx_strand_id
1 'polypeptide(L)'
;MSAPVNPFTLAQWRHTVAEHYAAVRALAGSDAPAAAAQFRVAGERLWREHQDSPVAPERRAAGCGPHWYPYDPAFRVRGVIDATSARLTFEIPLAADGVLRCTRVGHARFSLKGRASALAMYWLEGYGGGLWLPFSDASSGDETCGGGRYL
;
A
#
# COMPACT_ATOMS: atom_id res chain seq x y z
N MET A 1 -25.78 -2.32 -6.93
CA MET A 1 -25.63 -3.08 -5.66
C MET A 1 -24.38 -3.93 -5.80
N SER A 2 -23.38 -3.71 -4.94
CA SER A 2 -22.17 -4.55 -4.93
C SER A 2 -22.54 -5.96 -4.45
N ALA A 3 -21.98 -7.00 -5.08
CA ALA A 3 -22.17 -8.37 -4.62
C ALA A 3 -21.64 -8.52 -3.17
N PRO A 4 -22.27 -9.38 -2.36
CA PRO A 4 -21.77 -9.60 -0.99
C PRO A 4 -20.35 -10.16 -1.04
N VAL A 5 -19.47 -9.60 -0.20
CA VAL A 5 -18.09 -10.04 -0.08
C VAL A 5 -18.05 -11.49 0.40
N ASN A 6 -17.36 -12.37 -0.33
CA ASN A 6 -17.14 -13.73 0.11
C ASN A 6 -15.94 -13.78 1.08
N PRO A 7 -16.15 -14.12 2.37
CA PRO A 7 -15.08 -14.09 3.34
C PRO A 7 -13.93 -15.08 3.05
N PHE A 8 -14.20 -16.19 2.37
CA PHE A 8 -13.17 -17.16 2.02
C PHE A 8 -12.23 -16.66 0.93
N THR A 9 -12.76 -15.98 -0.06
CA THR A 9 -11.95 -15.42 -1.14
C THR A 9 -11.19 -14.19 -0.68
N LEU A 10 -11.78 -13.38 0.19
CA LEU A 10 -11.06 -12.29 0.85
C LEU A 10 -9.92 -12.80 1.74
N ALA A 11 -10.13 -13.91 2.47
CA ALA A 11 -9.07 -14.55 3.23
C ALA A 11 -7.94 -15.05 2.33
N GLN A 12 -8.28 -15.65 1.18
CA GLN A 12 -7.31 -16.07 0.17
C GLN A 12 -6.50 -14.88 -0.39
N TRP A 13 -7.17 -13.77 -0.73
CA TRP A 13 -6.51 -12.53 -1.14
C TRP A 13 -5.44 -12.11 -0.11
N ARG A 14 -5.83 -12.01 1.16
CA ARG A 14 -4.93 -11.59 2.25
C ARG A 14 -3.74 -12.54 2.43
N HIS A 15 -3.99 -13.84 2.35
CA HIS A 15 -2.93 -14.84 2.43
C HIS A 15 -1.93 -14.68 1.29
N THR A 16 -2.42 -14.56 0.06
CA THR A 16 -1.58 -14.33 -1.13
C THR A 16 -0.75 -13.05 -1.01
N VAL A 17 -1.34 -11.95 -0.53
CA VAL A 17 -0.61 -10.70 -0.28
C VAL A 17 0.48 -10.90 0.77
N ALA A 18 0.21 -11.62 1.86
CA ALA A 18 1.20 -11.89 2.91
C ALA A 18 2.39 -12.73 2.38
N GLU A 19 2.12 -13.72 1.54
CA GLU A 19 3.15 -14.53 0.87
C GLU A 19 4.01 -13.69 -0.07
N HIS A 20 3.39 -12.80 -0.86
CA HIS A 20 4.13 -11.88 -1.73
C HIS A 20 5.09 -11.00 -0.92
N TYR A 21 4.63 -10.41 0.18
CA TYR A 21 5.51 -9.61 1.04
C TYR A 21 6.61 -10.43 1.70
N ALA A 22 6.34 -11.69 2.08
CA ALA A 22 7.36 -12.58 2.64
C ALA A 22 8.46 -12.87 1.61
N ALA A 23 8.08 -13.21 0.37
CA ALA A 23 9.01 -13.47 -0.72
C ALA A 23 9.87 -12.24 -1.08
N VAL A 24 9.24 -11.06 -1.14
CA VAL A 24 9.94 -9.79 -1.39
C VAL A 24 10.95 -9.50 -0.27
N ARG A 25 10.58 -9.68 1.00
CA ARG A 25 11.49 -9.46 2.14
C ARG A 25 12.68 -10.42 2.10
N ALA A 26 12.47 -11.67 1.74
CA ALA A 26 13.55 -12.66 1.63
C ALA A 26 14.58 -12.26 0.57
N LEU A 27 14.13 -11.71 -0.56
CA LEU A 27 15.00 -11.34 -1.68
C LEU A 27 15.60 -9.94 -1.54
N ALA A 28 14.90 -9.01 -0.92
CA ALA A 28 15.27 -7.58 -0.89
C ALA A 28 16.64 -7.29 -0.22
N GLY A 29 17.13 -8.20 0.62
CA GLY A 29 18.45 -8.08 1.27
C GLY A 29 19.62 -8.30 0.31
N SER A 30 19.46 -9.21 -0.65
CA SER A 30 20.49 -9.62 -1.62
C SER A 30 20.30 -9.00 -3.00
N ASP A 31 19.07 -8.87 -3.47
CA ASP A 31 18.73 -8.35 -4.80
C ASP A 31 17.44 -7.50 -4.75
N ALA A 32 17.60 -6.24 -4.43
CA ALA A 32 16.48 -5.32 -4.33
C ALA A 32 15.76 -5.02 -5.67
N PRO A 33 16.47 -4.89 -6.80
CA PRO A 33 15.80 -4.79 -8.11
C PRO A 33 14.94 -6.00 -8.44
N ALA A 34 15.45 -7.22 -8.23
CA ALA A 34 14.67 -8.44 -8.44
C ALA A 34 13.48 -8.54 -7.48
N ALA A 35 13.64 -8.16 -6.21
CA ALA A 35 12.54 -8.09 -5.25
C ALA A 35 11.43 -7.13 -5.69
N ALA A 36 11.79 -5.95 -6.21
CA ALA A 36 10.84 -4.99 -6.75
C ALA A 36 10.13 -5.53 -8.00
N ALA A 37 10.85 -6.18 -8.91
CA ALA A 37 10.26 -6.80 -10.08
C ALA A 37 9.28 -7.93 -9.70
N GLN A 38 9.65 -8.78 -8.75
CA GLN A 38 8.79 -9.84 -8.24
C GLN A 38 7.51 -9.29 -7.60
N PHE A 39 7.61 -8.23 -6.78
CA PHE A 39 6.46 -7.58 -6.18
C PHE A 39 5.47 -7.08 -7.24
N ARG A 40 5.97 -6.44 -8.29
CA ARG A 40 5.15 -5.90 -9.38
C ARG A 40 4.42 -7.00 -10.13
N VAL A 41 5.15 -8.01 -10.58
CA VAL A 41 4.57 -9.14 -11.34
C VAL A 41 3.51 -9.87 -10.51
N ALA A 42 3.81 -10.15 -9.25
CA ALA A 42 2.87 -10.84 -8.34
C ALA A 42 1.63 -9.96 -8.05
N GLY A 43 1.82 -8.66 -7.82
CA GLY A 43 0.72 -7.72 -7.61
C GLY A 43 -0.16 -7.57 -8.85
N GLU A 44 0.43 -7.38 -10.04
CA GLU A 44 -0.32 -7.27 -11.29
C GLU A 44 -1.14 -8.53 -11.59
N ARG A 45 -0.56 -9.70 -11.33
CA ARG A 45 -1.28 -10.97 -11.47
C ARG A 45 -2.47 -11.04 -10.52
N LEU A 46 -2.26 -10.75 -9.24
CA LEU A 46 -3.32 -10.77 -8.23
C LEU A 46 -4.45 -9.81 -8.60
N TRP A 47 -4.14 -8.59 -9.01
CA TRP A 47 -5.14 -7.59 -9.41
C TRP A 47 -5.90 -7.97 -10.67
N ARG A 48 -5.26 -8.67 -11.60
CA ARG A 48 -5.89 -9.11 -12.85
C ARG A 48 -6.79 -10.33 -12.66
N GLU A 49 -6.34 -11.29 -11.87
CA GLU A 49 -6.92 -12.64 -11.84
C GLU A 49 -7.86 -12.88 -10.67
N HIS A 50 -7.65 -12.21 -9.53
CA HIS A 50 -8.44 -12.50 -8.34
C HIS A 50 -9.86 -11.90 -8.43
N GLN A 51 -10.86 -12.66 -7.98
CA GLN A 51 -12.25 -12.23 -8.04
C GLN A 51 -12.57 -11.00 -7.18
N ASP A 52 -11.91 -10.85 -6.04
CA ASP A 52 -12.05 -9.68 -5.14
C ASP A 52 -11.07 -8.54 -5.50
N SER A 53 -10.58 -8.53 -6.74
CA SER A 53 -9.74 -7.43 -7.22
C SER A 53 -10.48 -6.09 -7.13
N PRO A 54 -9.83 -5.02 -6.64
CA PRO A 54 -10.41 -3.67 -6.64
C PRO A 54 -10.56 -3.09 -8.06
N VAL A 55 -9.97 -3.72 -9.07
CA VAL A 55 -10.09 -3.31 -10.47
C VAL A 55 -11.34 -3.92 -11.10
N ALA A 56 -12.22 -3.09 -11.61
CA ALA A 56 -13.45 -3.54 -12.26
C ALA A 56 -13.16 -4.52 -13.42
N PRO A 57 -13.99 -5.56 -13.64
CA PRO A 57 -13.75 -6.60 -14.64
C PRO A 57 -13.47 -6.06 -16.05
N GLU A 58 -14.20 -5.03 -16.46
CA GLU A 58 -14.05 -4.40 -17.78
C GLU A 58 -12.68 -3.74 -17.92
N ARG A 59 -12.19 -3.11 -16.87
CA ARG A 59 -10.88 -2.49 -16.84
C ARG A 59 -9.75 -3.52 -16.81
N ARG A 60 -9.96 -4.65 -16.12
CA ARG A 60 -9.03 -5.79 -16.14
C ARG A 60 -8.90 -6.38 -17.54
N ALA A 61 -10.04 -6.58 -18.23
CA ALA A 61 -10.08 -7.06 -19.61
C ALA A 61 -9.39 -6.10 -20.60
N ALA A 62 -9.47 -4.79 -20.35
CA ALA A 62 -8.75 -3.77 -21.12
C ALA A 62 -7.26 -3.64 -20.76
N GLY A 63 -6.72 -4.50 -19.88
CA GLY A 63 -5.32 -4.45 -19.46
C GLY A 63 -4.98 -3.30 -18.52
N CYS A 64 -5.98 -2.64 -17.94
CA CYS A 64 -5.74 -1.59 -16.95
C CYS A 64 -5.20 -2.20 -15.64
N GLY A 65 -4.04 -1.76 -15.25
CA GLY A 65 -3.37 -2.17 -14.02
C GLY A 65 -2.55 -1.02 -13.43
N PRO A 66 -1.84 -1.26 -12.34
CA PRO A 66 -0.97 -0.24 -11.76
C PRO A 66 0.18 0.09 -12.70
N HIS A 67 0.44 1.37 -12.86
CA HIS A 67 1.67 1.84 -13.50
C HIS A 67 2.78 1.96 -12.49
N TRP A 68 3.95 1.42 -12.82
CA TRP A 68 5.11 1.41 -11.95
C TRP A 68 6.23 2.24 -12.57
N TYR A 69 6.80 3.14 -11.78
CA TYR A 69 8.06 3.76 -12.15
C TYR A 69 9.19 2.72 -12.23
N PRO A 70 10.21 2.92 -13.03
CA PRO A 70 11.42 2.09 -12.97
C PRO A 70 11.95 2.00 -11.54
N TYR A 71 12.56 0.85 -11.20
CA TYR A 71 13.21 0.75 -9.89
C TYR A 71 14.38 1.74 -9.80
N ASP A 72 14.36 2.58 -8.79
CA ASP A 72 15.45 3.51 -8.47
C ASP A 72 15.91 3.25 -7.03
N PRO A 73 17.16 2.79 -6.82
CA PRO A 73 17.70 2.51 -5.48
C PRO A 73 17.73 3.75 -4.57
N ALA A 74 17.72 4.96 -5.12
CA ALA A 74 17.69 6.20 -4.35
C ALA A 74 16.39 6.36 -3.53
N PHE A 75 15.33 5.63 -3.88
CA PHE A 75 14.08 5.60 -3.13
C PHE A 75 14.01 4.46 -2.10
N ARG A 76 15.00 3.58 -2.05
CA ARG A 76 15.11 2.57 -1.01
C ARG A 76 15.90 3.13 0.17
N VAL A 77 15.21 3.67 1.14
CA VAL A 77 15.81 4.33 2.30
C VAL A 77 15.56 3.55 3.59
N ARG A 78 16.44 3.70 4.55
CA ARG A 78 16.22 3.26 5.93
C ARG A 78 15.59 4.40 6.72
N GLY A 79 14.55 4.07 7.49
CA GLY A 79 13.89 5.01 8.39
C GLY A 79 13.99 4.56 9.83
N VAL A 80 13.78 5.49 10.74
CA VAL A 80 13.65 5.26 12.17
C VAL A 80 12.19 5.54 12.55
N ILE A 81 11.60 4.63 13.31
CA ILE A 81 10.25 4.81 13.84
C ILE A 81 10.33 5.64 15.11
N ASP A 82 9.68 6.79 15.10
CA ASP A 82 9.47 7.65 16.25
C ASP A 82 8.03 7.46 16.75
N ALA A 83 7.86 6.70 17.81
CA ALA A 83 6.57 6.40 18.43
C ALA A 83 6.24 7.33 19.64
N THR A 84 7.01 8.41 19.83
CA THR A 84 6.83 9.33 20.96
C THR A 84 5.70 10.33 20.79
N SER A 85 5.18 10.47 19.55
CA SER A 85 4.07 11.37 19.26
C SER A 85 2.78 10.97 19.96
N ALA A 86 2.00 11.95 20.39
CA ALA A 86 0.66 11.70 20.94
C ALA A 86 -0.20 10.89 19.95
N ARG A 87 -0.87 9.87 20.47
CA ARG A 87 -1.83 9.09 19.68
C ARG A 87 -3.07 9.94 19.42
N LEU A 88 -3.45 10.03 18.15
CA LEU A 88 -4.65 10.74 17.70
C LEU A 88 -5.46 9.82 16.82
N THR A 89 -6.73 9.65 17.16
CA THR A 89 -7.68 8.86 16.37
C THR A 89 -8.42 9.76 15.40
N PHE A 90 -8.58 9.27 14.17
CA PHE A 90 -9.28 9.94 13.09
C PHE A 90 -10.40 9.05 12.57
N GLU A 91 -11.50 9.67 12.21
CA GLU A 91 -12.61 9.06 11.50
C GLU A 91 -12.70 9.70 10.11
N ILE A 92 -12.47 8.91 9.07
CA ILE A 92 -12.48 9.35 7.69
C ILE A 92 -13.74 8.80 7.03
N PRO A 93 -14.73 9.63 6.68
CA PRO A 93 -15.91 9.17 5.97
C PRO A 93 -15.53 8.66 4.58
N LEU A 94 -16.02 7.48 4.24
CA LEU A 94 -15.87 6.87 2.92
C LEU A 94 -17.18 7.03 2.14
N ALA A 95 -17.08 7.29 0.86
CA ALA A 95 -18.26 7.60 0.02
C ALA A 95 -19.30 6.49 -0.05
N ALA A 96 -18.88 5.22 0.07
CA ALA A 96 -19.76 4.06 -0.03
C ALA A 96 -19.65 3.08 1.15
N ASP A 97 -18.55 3.12 1.91
CA ASP A 97 -18.16 2.05 2.84
C ASP A 97 -18.18 2.47 4.32
N GLY A 98 -18.89 3.56 4.65
CA GLY A 98 -19.04 4.01 6.02
C GLY A 98 -17.88 4.89 6.50
N VAL A 99 -17.22 4.52 7.60
CA VAL A 99 -16.16 5.31 8.23
C VAL A 99 -14.90 4.46 8.40
N LEU A 100 -13.78 4.96 7.88
CA LEU A 100 -12.47 4.40 8.16
C LEU A 100 -11.94 5.01 9.47
N ARG A 101 -11.71 4.17 10.47
CA ARG A 101 -11.03 4.56 11.71
C ARG A 101 -9.56 4.27 11.63
N CYS A 102 -8.75 5.26 11.99
CA CYS A 102 -7.31 5.05 12.12
C CYS A 102 -6.74 5.87 13.28
N THR A 103 -5.72 5.32 13.95
CA THR A 103 -5.02 5.99 15.03
C THR A 103 -3.58 6.25 14.61
N ARG A 104 -3.15 7.52 14.67
CA ARG A 104 -1.75 7.85 14.47
C ARG A 104 -0.91 7.26 15.61
N VAL A 105 0.06 6.42 15.26
CA VAL A 105 0.91 5.69 16.22
C VAL A 105 2.36 6.18 16.23
N GLY A 106 2.73 7.07 15.31
CA GLY A 106 4.08 7.62 15.25
C GLY A 106 4.41 8.23 13.89
N HIS A 107 5.71 8.39 13.66
CA HIS A 107 6.26 8.86 12.40
C HIS A 107 7.43 7.96 11.96
N ALA A 108 7.51 7.66 10.68
CA ALA A 108 8.69 7.11 10.04
C ALA A 108 9.57 8.28 9.58
N ARG A 109 10.74 8.45 10.20
CA ARG A 109 11.73 9.50 9.86
C ARG A 109 12.82 8.92 9.00
N PHE A 110 13.17 9.57 7.91
CA PHE A 110 14.20 9.10 6.97
C PHE A 110 14.85 10.28 6.25
N SER A 111 15.91 9.99 5.50
CA SER A 111 16.49 10.94 4.55
C SER A 111 16.25 10.44 3.13
N LEU A 112 15.67 11.28 2.30
CA LEU A 112 15.45 11.00 0.88
C LEU A 112 16.24 12.02 0.06
N LYS A 113 17.18 11.55 -0.76
CA LYS A 113 18.05 12.42 -1.59
C LYS A 113 18.67 13.58 -0.78
N GLY A 114 19.15 13.29 0.41
CA GLY A 114 19.78 14.27 1.31
C GLY A 114 18.80 15.17 2.09
N ARG A 115 17.50 15.04 1.90
CA ARG A 115 16.50 15.82 2.62
C ARG A 115 15.87 15.01 3.75
N ALA A 116 15.88 15.56 4.96
CA ALA A 116 15.14 14.98 6.07
C ALA A 116 13.63 15.00 5.77
N SER A 117 13.00 13.84 5.94
CA SER A 117 11.59 13.63 5.65
C SER A 117 10.95 12.79 6.74
N ALA A 118 9.64 12.91 6.89
CA ALA A 118 8.87 12.09 7.81
C ALA A 118 7.50 11.78 7.21
N LEU A 119 7.02 10.55 7.43
CA LEU A 119 5.65 10.14 7.13
C LEU A 119 4.94 9.80 8.43
N ALA A 120 3.73 10.27 8.59
CA ALA A 120 2.87 9.84 9.69
C ALA A 120 2.49 8.38 9.50
N MET A 121 2.53 7.63 10.60
CA MET A 121 2.17 6.21 10.64
C MET A 121 0.86 6.06 11.37
N TYR A 122 -0.08 5.37 10.74
CA TYR A 122 -1.40 5.10 11.30
C TYR A 122 -1.59 3.61 11.47
N TRP A 123 -2.34 3.25 12.50
CA TRP A 123 -2.93 1.94 12.66
C TRP A 123 -4.36 1.99 12.14
N LEU A 124 -4.67 1.21 11.13
CA LEU A 124 -6.04 1.03 10.64
C LEU A 124 -6.80 0.15 11.63
N GLU A 125 -7.91 0.67 12.15
CA GLU A 125 -8.80 -0.08 13.04
C GLU A 125 -9.78 -0.92 12.23
N GLY A 126 -10.12 -2.08 12.77
CA GLY A 126 -11.05 -3.01 12.12
C GLY A 126 -10.43 -4.38 11.87
N TYR A 127 -11.20 -5.25 11.22
CA TYR A 127 -10.76 -6.62 10.96
C TYR A 127 -9.51 -6.67 10.09
N GLY A 128 -8.47 -7.19 10.68
CA GLY A 128 -7.18 -7.37 10.03
C GLY A 128 -6.21 -6.21 10.13
N GLY A 129 -6.60 -5.06 10.64
CA GLY A 129 -5.72 -3.93 10.98
C GLY A 129 -4.49 -3.76 10.09
N GLY A 130 -3.63 -2.86 10.41
CA GLY A 130 -2.33 -2.75 9.73
C GLY A 130 -1.72 -1.36 9.87
N LEU A 131 -0.42 -1.28 9.63
CA LEU A 131 0.25 -0.01 9.50
C LEU A 131 -0.06 0.59 8.12
N TRP A 132 -0.35 1.87 8.13
CA TRP A 132 -0.68 2.65 6.96
C TRP A 132 0.10 3.96 6.97
N LEU A 133 0.87 4.21 5.93
CA LEU A 133 1.72 5.38 5.78
C LEU A 133 1.28 6.15 4.52
N PRO A 134 0.23 6.96 4.60
CA PRO A 134 -0.23 7.75 3.47
C PRO A 134 0.74 8.90 3.18
N PHE A 135 0.89 9.22 1.89
CA PHE A 135 1.69 10.35 1.45
C PHE A 135 1.16 10.94 0.13
N SER A 136 1.47 12.20 -0.07
CA SER A 136 1.34 12.89 -1.36
C SER A 136 2.67 13.54 -1.69
N ASP A 137 2.97 13.66 -2.98
CA ASP A 137 4.14 14.35 -3.49
C ASP A 137 3.80 15.17 -4.74
N ALA A 138 4.79 15.73 -5.39
CA ALA A 138 4.60 16.60 -6.56
C ALA A 138 3.96 15.87 -7.77
N SER A 139 3.98 14.54 -7.81
CA SER A 139 3.32 13.77 -8.87
C SER A 139 1.83 13.54 -8.62
N SER A 140 1.33 13.86 -7.41
CA SER A 140 -0.06 13.62 -7.03
C SER A 140 -1.01 14.54 -7.78
N GLY A 141 -1.96 13.94 -8.51
CA GLY A 141 -2.94 14.67 -9.34
C GLY A 141 -2.51 14.90 -10.79
N ASP A 142 -1.25 14.62 -11.10
CA ASP A 142 -0.72 14.67 -12.47
C ASP A 142 -0.37 13.25 -12.95
N GLU A 143 0.77 12.72 -12.51
CA GLU A 143 1.24 11.38 -12.90
C GLU A 143 0.66 10.26 -12.02
N THR A 144 0.26 10.60 -10.79
CA THR A 144 -0.26 9.64 -9.81
C THR A 144 -1.61 10.07 -9.24
N CYS A 145 -2.25 9.18 -8.44
CA CYS A 145 -3.55 9.44 -7.85
C CYS A 145 -3.56 10.74 -7.03
N GLY A 146 -4.49 11.64 -7.33
CA GLY A 146 -4.64 12.94 -6.64
C GLY A 146 -5.00 12.80 -5.15
N GLY A 147 -5.63 11.69 -4.75
CA GLY A 147 -5.88 11.35 -3.35
C GLY A 147 -4.64 10.90 -2.56
N GLY A 148 -3.48 10.84 -3.19
CA GLY A 148 -2.25 10.34 -2.60
C GLY A 148 -2.06 8.82 -2.77
N ARG A 149 -1.03 8.31 -2.15
CA ARG A 149 -0.62 6.90 -2.13
C ARG A 149 -0.29 6.47 -0.71
N TYR A 150 0.04 5.21 -0.51
CA TYR A 150 0.44 4.68 0.79
C TYR A 150 1.48 3.56 0.66
N LEU A 151 2.24 3.39 1.72
CA LEU A 151 3.18 2.29 1.95
C LEU A 151 2.58 1.32 2.95
#